data_d1e2ffefecf4935611a0ff85fbcb18eb
#
_entry.id   d1e2ffefecf4935611a0ff85fbcb18eb
#
_cell.length_a   1.000
_cell.length_b   1.000
_cell.length_c   1.000
_cell.angle_alpha   90.00
_cell.angle_beta   90.00
_cell.angle_gamma   90.00
#
_symmetry.space_group_name_H-M   'P 1'
#
loop_
_entity.id
_entity.type
_entity.pdbx_description
1 polymer ?
#
loop_
_entity_poly.entity_id
_entity_poly.type
_entity_poly.pdbx_seq_one_letter_code
_entity_poly.pdbx_strand_id
1 'polypeptide(L)'
;MKTIQKSGPDGEITTSFEYDGIQRLVRVTDTEGNVTTSTYDMGDRRTEVNHPASGITSFTYDALGNVLTKQTANLAKEGKFITYDYDYQRLTGINYPDHPENNVKYYYGGRNASQNRIGRLMLREDGTGAIEYFYGKMGEVTKTRRTMIVPNQAIATYVTQWTYDSHNRLLEMIYPDEEKITYSYNLGGQLEKVHGYKSYGYDYVSKIGYDKFEQRTYLKYCNGAETFYTYDPQRRRLQNLTVNSGGNTIMDNAYTYDAVSNVLSVVNGASVPQSGKAGGQMAHTYTYDTLYRLVSATGTYTGADNKTASYTLAMGYDNMHRITSKRQILTQNNVQFNGTLNAGYDITYTYGTDAGKRFQLANVKDVNYRTEETLSESENVNNNHAYEYDANGNLVYVNTSRTKKDGVTDEKTAERKLKWDEENRLLASDDNGFVTNYWYDADGERTVKTTGESDQVYVNSEFAGGRTNTAKFSLYVSPYLVANQGGRYTKHIYIGSQRVVSKIGDFDSYGSDPRRIQYAGSETDGLSVDYKEKYTRQLQVIKDNYATF
;
A
#
# COMPACT_ATOMS: atom_id res chain seq x y z
N MET A 1 33.65 -8.43 -7.02
CA MET A 1 32.71 -9.48 -7.42
C MET A 1 31.88 -8.99 -8.58
N LYS A 2 31.48 -9.85 -9.51
CA LYS A 2 30.71 -9.48 -10.69
C LYS A 2 29.59 -10.49 -10.90
N THR A 3 28.37 -10.03 -11.08
CA THR A 3 27.23 -10.85 -11.47
C THR A 3 26.94 -10.60 -12.95
N ILE A 4 26.77 -11.66 -13.72
CA ILE A 4 26.44 -11.58 -15.15
C ILE A 4 25.13 -12.34 -15.36
N GLN A 5 24.12 -11.64 -15.86
CA GLN A 5 22.91 -12.26 -16.39
C GLN A 5 23.05 -12.32 -17.92
N LYS A 6 22.92 -13.52 -18.48
CA LYS A 6 22.93 -13.72 -19.93
C LYS A 6 21.51 -13.70 -20.44
N SER A 7 21.31 -13.24 -21.65
CA SER A 7 20.04 -13.23 -22.35
C SER A 7 19.10 -12.06 -22.03
N GLY A 8 19.64 -10.89 -21.66
CA GLY A 8 18.89 -9.64 -21.77
C GLY A 8 18.57 -9.30 -23.23
N PRO A 9 17.63 -8.42 -23.50
CA PRO A 9 17.25 -8.01 -24.87
C PRO A 9 18.44 -7.46 -25.68
N ASP A 10 19.40 -6.81 -24.99
CA ASP A 10 20.58 -6.17 -25.60
C ASP A 10 21.91 -6.87 -25.22
N GLY A 11 21.87 -8.15 -24.84
CA GLY A 11 23.04 -8.95 -24.50
C GLY A 11 23.22 -9.21 -23.02
N GLU A 12 24.45 -9.12 -22.52
CA GLU A 12 24.76 -9.41 -21.12
C GLU A 12 24.37 -8.26 -20.20
N ILE A 13 23.66 -8.58 -19.12
CA ILE A 13 23.38 -7.67 -18.01
C ILE A 13 24.43 -7.90 -16.93
N THR A 14 25.23 -6.89 -16.64
CA THR A 14 26.35 -6.98 -15.70
C THR A 14 26.15 -6.06 -14.52
N THR A 15 26.29 -6.60 -13.31
CA THR A 15 26.41 -5.79 -12.07
C THR A 15 27.75 -6.11 -11.41
N SER A 16 28.54 -5.09 -11.12
CA SER A 16 29.85 -5.18 -10.48
C SER A 16 29.79 -4.69 -9.04
N PHE A 17 30.49 -5.38 -8.15
CA PHE A 17 30.56 -5.07 -6.73
C PHE A 17 32.01 -4.91 -6.30
N GLU A 18 32.32 -3.80 -5.63
CA GLU A 18 33.64 -3.53 -5.06
C GLU A 18 33.55 -3.50 -3.53
N TYR A 19 34.57 -4.04 -2.88
CA TYR A 19 34.64 -4.16 -1.44
C TYR A 19 35.93 -3.54 -0.95
N ASP A 20 35.90 -2.98 0.26
CA ASP A 20 37.12 -2.50 0.92
C ASP A 20 37.94 -3.66 1.52
N GLY A 21 39.06 -3.29 2.19
CA GLY A 21 39.99 -4.27 2.77
C GLY A 21 39.43 -5.16 3.86
N ILE A 22 38.27 -4.84 4.45
CA ILE A 22 37.55 -5.63 5.44
C ILE A 22 36.22 -6.15 4.94
N GLN A 23 36.06 -6.21 3.60
CA GLN A 23 34.94 -6.80 2.87
C GLN A 23 33.58 -6.08 3.01
N ARG A 24 33.57 -4.79 3.29
CA ARG A 24 32.34 -3.98 3.23
C ARG A 24 32.09 -3.54 1.79
N LEU A 25 30.83 -3.57 1.37
CA LEU A 25 30.43 -3.18 0.02
C LEU A 25 30.52 -1.65 -0.12
N VAL A 26 31.50 -1.16 -0.88
CA VAL A 26 31.74 0.26 -1.08
C VAL A 26 31.24 0.81 -2.41
N ARG A 27 31.04 -0.06 -3.41
CA ARG A 27 30.60 0.37 -4.74
C ARG A 27 29.80 -0.71 -5.45
N VAL A 28 28.70 -0.30 -6.08
CA VAL A 28 27.91 -1.11 -7.01
C VAL A 28 27.84 -0.36 -8.33
N THR A 29 28.15 -1.04 -9.42
CA THR A 29 28.01 -0.49 -10.78
C THR A 29 27.08 -1.40 -11.57
N ASP A 30 25.99 -0.85 -12.09
CA ASP A 30 25.03 -1.58 -12.91
C ASP A 30 25.45 -1.68 -14.39
N THR A 31 24.62 -2.31 -15.21
CA THR A 31 24.91 -2.55 -16.62
C THR A 31 24.94 -1.29 -17.47
N GLU A 32 24.28 -0.21 -17.02
CA GLU A 32 24.28 1.11 -17.69
C GLU A 32 25.39 2.02 -17.17
N GLY A 33 26.26 1.51 -16.27
CA GLY A 33 27.33 2.27 -15.66
C GLY A 33 26.90 3.24 -14.56
N ASN A 34 25.71 3.09 -14.01
CA ASN A 34 25.30 3.85 -12.84
C ASN A 34 26.03 3.33 -11.60
N VAL A 35 26.56 4.24 -10.81
CA VAL A 35 27.42 3.93 -9.67
C VAL A 35 26.73 4.34 -8.37
N THR A 36 26.52 3.38 -7.49
CA THR A 36 26.14 3.63 -6.09
C THR A 36 27.35 3.39 -5.20
N THR A 37 27.68 4.35 -4.33
CA THR A 37 28.79 4.23 -3.38
C THR A 37 28.29 4.26 -1.93
N SER A 38 29.03 3.60 -1.05
CA SER A 38 28.79 3.63 0.40
C SER A 38 30.11 3.88 1.14
N THR A 39 30.06 4.71 2.18
CA THR A 39 31.18 4.93 3.10
C THR A 39 30.82 4.45 4.50
N TYR A 40 31.82 4.10 5.27
CA TYR A 40 31.67 3.53 6.61
C TYR A 40 32.65 4.15 7.59
N ASP A 41 32.26 4.23 8.84
CA ASP A 41 33.17 4.61 9.92
C ASP A 41 34.01 3.40 10.42
N MET A 42 34.80 3.63 11.45
CA MET A 42 35.65 2.60 12.07
C MET A 42 34.83 1.55 12.87
N GLY A 43 33.58 1.81 13.16
CA GLY A 43 32.65 0.89 13.84
C GLY A 43 31.76 0.10 12.87
N ASP A 44 32.13 0.03 11.58
CA ASP A 44 31.36 -0.64 10.52
C ASP A 44 29.95 -0.07 10.26
N ARG A 45 29.69 1.15 10.70
CA ARG A 45 28.43 1.82 10.50
C ARG A 45 28.49 2.64 9.20
N ARG A 46 27.47 2.51 8.37
CA ARG A 46 27.39 3.23 7.09
C ARG A 46 27.11 4.70 7.33
N THR A 47 28.07 5.57 7.01
CA THR A 47 27.97 7.02 7.19
C THR A 47 27.37 7.74 5.99
N GLU A 48 27.49 7.17 4.79
CA GLU A 48 26.97 7.79 3.59
C GLU A 48 26.59 6.73 2.54
N VAL A 49 25.52 7.01 1.81
CA VAL A 49 25.16 6.36 0.55
C VAL A 49 24.98 7.42 -0.51
N ASN A 50 25.70 7.31 -1.61
CA ASN A 50 25.50 8.15 -2.78
C ASN A 50 24.87 7.31 -3.89
N HIS A 51 23.62 7.59 -4.18
CA HIS A 51 22.86 6.91 -5.23
C HIS A 51 22.60 7.88 -6.39
N PRO A 52 22.81 7.48 -7.65
CA PRO A 52 22.74 8.40 -8.79
C PRO A 52 21.38 9.08 -8.96
N ALA A 53 20.27 8.44 -8.57
CA ALA A 53 18.93 9.01 -8.74
C ALA A 53 18.39 9.75 -7.51
N SER A 54 18.86 9.41 -6.29
CA SER A 54 18.37 9.98 -5.03
C SER A 54 19.44 10.84 -4.31
N GLY A 55 20.61 11.00 -4.92
CA GLY A 55 21.69 11.78 -4.34
C GLY A 55 22.31 11.15 -3.09
N ILE A 56 22.88 11.99 -2.25
CA ILE A 56 23.59 11.57 -1.03
C ILE A 56 22.62 11.53 0.14
N THR A 57 22.64 10.40 0.86
CA THR A 57 22.06 10.29 2.20
C THR A 57 23.17 10.01 3.20
N SER A 58 23.31 10.85 4.23
CA SER A 58 24.33 10.71 5.26
C SER A 58 23.74 10.48 6.65
N PHE A 59 24.54 9.85 7.51
CA PHE A 59 24.17 9.49 8.87
C PHE A 59 25.30 9.82 9.84
N THR A 60 24.94 10.24 11.04
CA THR A 60 25.86 10.32 12.19
C THR A 60 25.39 9.42 13.31
N TYR A 61 26.30 8.98 14.16
CA TYR A 61 26.04 8.01 15.21
C TYR A 61 26.63 8.45 16.54
N ASP A 62 26.01 8.00 17.62
CA ASP A 62 26.61 8.09 18.96
C ASP A 62 27.62 6.94 19.20
N ALA A 63 28.22 6.95 20.40
CA ALA A 63 29.18 5.93 20.80
C ALA A 63 28.56 4.53 20.95
N LEU A 64 27.25 4.44 21.17
CA LEU A 64 26.50 3.18 21.30
C LEU A 64 26.03 2.63 19.95
N GLY A 65 26.22 3.38 18.85
CA GLY A 65 25.81 2.99 17.50
C GLY A 65 24.38 3.43 17.13
N ASN A 66 23.74 4.24 17.95
CA ASN A 66 22.44 4.82 17.59
C ASN A 66 22.61 5.91 16.53
N VAL A 67 21.70 5.99 15.57
CA VAL A 67 21.67 7.06 14.56
C VAL A 67 21.26 8.37 15.23
N LEU A 68 22.13 9.38 15.23
CA LEU A 68 21.82 10.72 15.76
C LEU A 68 21.16 11.61 14.72
N THR A 69 21.68 11.58 13.48
CA THR A 69 21.15 12.40 12.38
C THR A 69 21.05 11.61 11.10
N LYS A 70 20.09 11.99 10.27
CA LYS A 70 19.97 11.56 8.87
C LYS A 70 19.77 12.79 7.99
N GLN A 71 20.52 12.90 6.91
CA GLN A 71 20.39 13.97 5.94
C GLN A 71 20.20 13.40 4.55
N THR A 72 19.11 13.74 3.88
CA THR A 72 18.84 13.41 2.48
C THR A 72 19.35 14.52 1.56
N ALA A 73 19.37 14.26 0.25
CA ALA A 73 19.82 15.25 -0.73
C ALA A 73 18.98 16.55 -0.72
N ASN A 74 17.68 16.46 -0.45
CA ASN A 74 16.82 17.63 -0.29
C ASN A 74 17.21 18.43 0.96
N LEU A 75 17.35 17.78 2.10
CA LEU A 75 17.75 18.43 3.36
C LEU A 75 19.14 19.05 3.30
N ALA A 76 20.05 18.44 2.54
CA ALA A 76 21.41 18.97 2.37
C ALA A 76 21.45 20.33 1.68
N LYS A 77 20.49 20.63 0.78
CA LYS A 77 20.39 21.96 0.12
C LYS A 77 20.17 23.09 1.12
N GLU A 78 19.52 22.79 2.25
CA GLU A 78 19.18 23.77 3.29
C GLU A 78 20.02 23.59 4.57
N GLY A 79 20.94 22.62 4.60
CA GLY A 79 21.74 22.30 5.78
C GLY A 79 20.94 21.74 6.95
N LYS A 80 19.79 21.11 6.68
CA LYS A 80 18.88 20.54 7.67
C LYS A 80 19.11 19.05 7.86
N PHE A 81 18.64 18.52 8.99
CA PHE A 81 18.76 17.11 9.38
C PHE A 81 17.51 16.62 10.08
N ILE A 82 17.15 15.37 9.85
CA ILE A 82 16.30 14.62 10.76
C ILE A 82 17.15 14.25 11.97
N THR A 83 16.67 14.49 13.18
CA THR A 83 17.39 14.17 14.42
C THR A 83 16.66 13.13 15.24
N TYR A 84 17.42 12.30 15.95
CA TYR A 84 16.91 11.19 16.75
C TYR A 84 17.39 11.35 18.19
N ASP A 85 16.46 11.25 19.14
CA ASP A 85 16.71 11.34 20.56
C ASP A 85 16.64 9.95 21.22
N TYR A 86 17.54 9.70 22.17
CA TYR A 86 17.62 8.41 22.83
C TYR A 86 17.73 8.52 24.35
N ASP A 87 17.17 7.53 25.04
CA ASP A 87 17.49 7.18 26.42
C ASP A 87 18.30 5.86 26.39
N TYR A 88 19.63 5.98 26.45
CA TYR A 88 20.58 4.91 26.13
C TYR A 88 20.39 4.36 24.71
N GLN A 89 19.79 3.18 24.57
CA GLN A 89 19.50 2.56 23.28
C GLN A 89 17.99 2.63 22.89
N ARG A 90 17.18 3.25 23.74
CA ARG A 90 15.74 3.39 23.47
C ARG A 90 15.48 4.71 22.74
N LEU A 91 14.95 4.64 21.53
CA LEU A 91 14.53 5.80 20.77
C LEU A 91 13.39 6.51 21.51
N THR A 92 13.57 7.79 21.84
CA THR A 92 12.58 8.62 22.53
C THR A 92 11.96 9.68 21.67
N GLY A 93 12.63 10.08 20.57
CA GLY A 93 12.11 11.08 19.65
C GLY A 93 12.68 10.99 18.24
N ILE A 94 11.89 11.43 17.26
CA ILE A 94 12.30 11.72 15.90
C ILE A 94 11.81 13.12 15.57
N ASN A 95 12.71 14.02 15.17
CA ASN A 95 12.38 15.40 14.88
C ASN A 95 12.61 15.68 13.40
N TYR A 96 11.57 16.16 12.74
CA TYR A 96 11.55 16.53 11.34
C TYR A 96 11.70 18.04 11.19
N PRO A 97 12.73 18.55 10.47
CA PRO A 97 13.03 19.99 10.43
C PRO A 97 12.00 20.80 9.62
N ASP A 98 11.39 20.22 8.58
CA ASP A 98 10.46 20.91 7.70
C ASP A 98 9.00 20.67 8.09
N HIS A 99 8.72 19.54 8.73
CA HIS A 99 7.38 19.11 9.14
C HIS A 99 7.35 18.73 10.63
N PRO A 100 7.60 19.67 11.56
CA PRO A 100 7.64 19.38 13.00
C PRO A 100 6.31 18.89 13.56
N GLU A 101 5.20 19.12 12.85
CA GLU A 101 3.89 18.54 13.18
C GLU A 101 3.87 17.01 13.09
N ASN A 102 4.80 16.42 12.35
CA ASN A 102 4.96 14.98 12.19
C ASN A 102 5.99 14.37 13.15
N ASN A 103 6.57 15.16 14.05
CA ASN A 103 7.51 14.66 15.05
C ASN A 103 6.92 13.49 15.83
N VAL A 104 7.78 12.51 16.13
CA VAL A 104 7.42 11.30 16.86
C VAL A 104 8.01 11.36 18.25
N LYS A 105 7.24 10.93 19.25
CA LYS A 105 7.71 10.75 20.62
C LYS A 105 7.36 9.36 21.14
N TYR A 106 8.29 8.75 21.83
CA TYR A 106 8.13 7.43 22.44
C TYR A 106 8.26 7.55 23.97
N TYR A 107 7.28 7.03 24.69
CA TYR A 107 7.25 7.05 26.14
C TYR A 107 7.30 5.62 26.67
N TYR A 108 8.27 5.36 27.53
CA TYR A 108 8.50 4.03 28.12
C TYR A 108 8.08 4.00 29.57
N GLY A 109 7.59 2.86 30.02
CA GLY A 109 7.15 2.65 31.40
C GLY A 109 8.27 2.74 32.40
N GLY A 110 8.12 3.65 33.37
CA GLY A 110 9.01 3.74 34.54
C GLY A 110 8.80 2.59 35.54
N ARG A 111 9.53 2.61 36.64
CA ARG A 111 9.51 1.54 37.67
C ARG A 111 8.13 1.26 38.26
N ASN A 112 7.23 2.25 38.27
CA ASN A 112 5.88 2.16 38.84
C ASN A 112 4.79 2.04 37.77
N ALA A 113 5.16 1.82 36.51
CA ALA A 113 4.18 1.73 35.43
C ALA A 113 3.27 0.51 35.62
N SER A 114 1.97 0.76 35.49
CA SER A 114 0.93 -0.27 35.57
C SER A 114 0.83 -1.12 34.30
N GLN A 115 -0.03 -2.13 34.28
CA GLN A 115 -0.40 -2.90 33.08
C GLN A 115 0.79 -3.58 32.37
N ASN A 116 1.75 -4.08 33.14
CA ASN A 116 2.97 -4.73 32.65
C ASN A 116 3.82 -3.85 31.70
N ARG A 117 3.75 -2.53 31.83
CA ARG A 117 4.42 -1.57 30.97
C ARG A 117 5.85 -1.20 31.40
N ILE A 118 6.33 -1.65 32.56
CA ILE A 118 7.68 -1.35 33.06
C ILE A 118 8.72 -1.67 31.98
N GLY A 119 9.50 -0.66 31.57
CA GLY A 119 10.53 -0.76 30.55
C GLY A 119 10.03 -0.97 29.12
N ARG A 120 8.72 -1.07 28.89
CA ARG A 120 8.10 -1.24 27.58
C ARG A 120 7.52 0.08 27.07
N LEU A 121 7.31 0.16 25.76
CA LEU A 121 6.65 1.30 25.13
C LEU A 121 5.22 1.44 25.64
N MET A 122 4.92 2.54 26.32
CA MET A 122 3.58 2.84 26.82
C MET A 122 2.74 3.62 25.84
N LEU A 123 3.36 4.64 25.25
CA LEU A 123 2.69 5.57 24.34
C LEU A 123 3.65 5.94 23.23
N ARG A 124 3.11 6.02 22.04
CA ARG A 124 3.76 6.59 20.86
C ARG A 124 2.89 7.72 20.33
N GLU A 125 3.46 8.90 20.23
CA GLU A 125 2.83 10.11 19.72
C GLU A 125 3.40 10.40 18.33
N ASP A 126 2.55 10.67 17.36
CA ASP A 126 2.90 11.00 15.97
C ASP A 126 2.03 12.14 15.42
N GLY A 127 2.22 12.51 14.16
CA GLY A 127 1.47 13.57 13.49
C GLY A 127 -0.03 13.33 13.42
N THR A 128 -0.48 12.09 13.57
CA THR A 128 -1.90 11.72 13.44
C THR A 128 -2.62 11.56 14.77
N GLY A 129 -1.90 11.64 15.87
CA GLY A 129 -2.41 11.50 17.23
C GLY A 129 -1.49 10.71 18.12
N ALA A 130 -2.01 9.69 18.79
CA ALA A 130 -1.20 8.82 19.64
C ALA A 130 -1.80 7.41 19.73
N ILE A 131 -0.93 6.44 20.02
CA ILE A 131 -1.32 5.07 20.34
C ILE A 131 -0.74 4.66 21.69
N GLU A 132 -1.57 4.17 22.58
CA GLU A 132 -1.23 3.67 23.90
C GLU A 132 -1.29 2.13 23.91
N TYR A 133 -0.32 1.51 24.55
CA TYR A 133 -0.14 0.06 24.58
C TYR A 133 -0.34 -0.51 25.99
N PHE A 134 -0.94 -1.68 26.06
CA PHE A 134 -1.14 -2.45 27.27
C PHE A 134 -0.68 -3.89 27.02
N TYR A 135 -0.04 -4.48 28.03
CA TYR A 135 0.64 -5.77 27.85
C TYR A 135 0.12 -6.85 28.80
N GLY A 136 0.18 -8.07 28.34
CA GLY A 136 0.00 -9.25 29.15
C GLY A 136 1.28 -9.60 29.94
N LYS A 137 1.22 -10.68 30.69
CA LYS A 137 2.31 -11.13 31.57
C LYS A 137 3.55 -11.58 30.80
N MET A 138 3.38 -12.08 29.58
CA MET A 138 4.48 -12.55 28.72
C MET A 138 5.05 -11.43 27.83
N GLY A 139 4.48 -10.22 27.90
CA GLY A 139 4.89 -9.07 27.11
C GLY A 139 4.17 -8.91 25.77
N GLU A 140 3.20 -9.73 25.51
CA GLU A 140 2.27 -9.61 24.38
C GLU A 140 1.39 -8.37 24.52
N VAL A 141 1.07 -7.71 23.42
CA VAL A 141 0.11 -6.58 23.42
C VAL A 141 -1.30 -7.13 23.54
N THR A 142 -1.97 -6.81 24.65
CA THR A 142 -3.34 -7.26 24.93
C THR A 142 -4.39 -6.21 24.59
N LYS A 143 -3.99 -4.94 24.50
CA LYS A 143 -4.88 -3.83 24.17
C LYS A 143 -4.09 -2.67 23.60
N THR A 144 -4.70 -2.00 22.61
CA THR A 144 -4.27 -0.67 22.18
C THR A 144 -5.42 0.32 22.26
N ARG A 145 -5.07 1.58 22.52
CA ARG A 145 -5.96 2.73 22.47
C ARG A 145 -5.37 3.72 21.47
N ARG A 146 -5.97 3.83 20.29
CA ARG A 146 -5.53 4.71 19.20
C ARG A 146 -6.42 5.94 19.13
N THR A 147 -5.90 7.11 19.47
CA THR A 147 -6.58 8.39 19.29
C THR A 147 -6.11 9.05 18.01
N MET A 148 -7.05 9.45 17.17
CA MET A 148 -6.78 10.00 15.83
C MET A 148 -7.40 11.37 15.66
N ILE A 149 -6.64 12.24 15.00
CA ILE A 149 -7.03 13.61 14.65
C ILE A 149 -7.35 13.65 13.16
N VAL A 150 -8.50 14.22 12.84
CA VAL A 150 -8.85 14.58 11.45
C VAL A 150 -9.33 16.01 11.48
N PRO A 151 -8.70 16.92 10.76
CA PRO A 151 -9.12 18.32 10.73
C PRO A 151 -10.59 18.47 10.36
N ASN A 152 -11.28 19.36 11.08
CA ASN A 152 -12.73 19.62 11.00
C ASN A 152 -13.64 18.43 11.38
N GLN A 153 -13.08 17.44 12.07
CA GLN A 153 -13.82 16.32 12.64
C GLN A 153 -13.59 16.23 14.15
N ALA A 154 -14.49 15.58 14.85
CA ALA A 154 -14.26 15.27 16.26
C ALA A 154 -13.11 14.25 16.39
N ILE A 155 -12.23 14.48 17.36
CA ILE A 155 -11.19 13.52 17.73
C ILE A 155 -11.86 12.23 18.17
N ALA A 156 -11.36 11.11 17.67
CA ALA A 156 -11.92 9.78 17.92
C ALA A 156 -10.86 8.83 18.45
N THR A 157 -11.25 7.96 19.38
CA THR A 157 -10.39 6.95 19.98
C THR A 157 -10.95 5.57 19.69
N TYR A 158 -10.09 4.70 19.17
CA TYR A 158 -10.40 3.34 18.80
C TYR A 158 -9.65 2.37 19.71
N VAL A 159 -10.37 1.46 20.34
CA VAL A 159 -9.81 0.45 21.24
C VAL A 159 -9.88 -0.91 20.57
N THR A 160 -8.74 -1.60 20.51
CA THR A 160 -8.64 -2.99 20.04
C THR A 160 -8.03 -3.83 21.13
N GLN A 161 -8.55 -5.04 21.38
CA GLN A 161 -8.05 -5.93 22.43
C GLN A 161 -7.79 -7.34 21.88
N TRP A 162 -6.83 -8.03 22.48
CA TRP A 162 -6.43 -9.39 22.11
C TRP A 162 -6.23 -10.26 23.32
N THR A 163 -6.56 -11.54 23.20
CA THR A 163 -6.19 -12.58 24.16
C THR A 163 -5.45 -13.70 23.45
N TYR A 164 -4.52 -14.31 24.14
CA TYR A 164 -3.64 -15.34 23.61
C TYR A 164 -3.64 -16.58 24.50
N ASP A 165 -3.30 -17.71 23.93
CA ASP A 165 -3.04 -18.93 24.69
C ASP A 165 -1.59 -18.99 25.20
N SER A 166 -1.25 -20.07 25.89
CA SER A 166 0.11 -20.29 26.43
C SER A 166 1.19 -20.47 25.36
N HIS A 167 0.81 -20.68 24.09
CA HIS A 167 1.70 -20.78 22.94
C HIS A 167 1.77 -19.46 22.15
N ASN A 168 1.23 -18.38 22.72
CA ASN A 168 1.13 -17.05 22.10
C ASN A 168 0.32 -17.03 20.76
N ARG A 169 -0.65 -17.97 20.63
CA ARG A 169 -1.60 -17.96 19.51
C ARG A 169 -2.80 -17.10 19.87
N LEU A 170 -3.31 -16.31 18.91
CA LEU A 170 -4.45 -15.44 19.10
C LEU A 170 -5.73 -16.25 19.34
N LEU A 171 -6.36 -16.09 20.48
CA LEU A 171 -7.65 -16.73 20.82
C LEU A 171 -8.82 -15.81 20.55
N GLU A 172 -8.73 -14.55 20.93
CA GLU A 172 -9.81 -13.59 20.76
C GLU A 172 -9.27 -12.23 20.35
N MET A 173 -10.03 -11.53 19.53
CA MET A 173 -9.84 -10.14 19.20
C MET A 173 -11.16 -9.39 19.37
N ILE A 174 -11.14 -8.26 20.09
CA ILE A 174 -12.28 -7.35 20.23
C ILE A 174 -11.99 -6.11 19.39
N TYR A 175 -12.86 -5.89 18.41
CA TYR A 175 -12.78 -4.75 17.49
C TYR A 175 -13.28 -3.46 18.16
N PRO A 176 -12.95 -2.28 17.61
CA PRO A 176 -13.44 -1.00 18.16
C PRO A 176 -14.97 -0.85 18.20
N ASP A 177 -15.70 -1.61 17.38
CA ASP A 177 -17.15 -1.68 17.40
C ASP A 177 -17.70 -2.72 18.40
N GLU A 178 -16.84 -3.22 19.31
CA GLU A 178 -17.11 -4.19 20.36
C GLU A 178 -17.46 -5.60 19.84
N GLU A 179 -17.37 -5.87 18.54
CA GLU A 179 -17.49 -7.23 18.05
C GLU A 179 -16.29 -8.06 18.48
N LYS A 180 -16.57 -9.22 19.10
CA LYS A 180 -15.58 -10.21 19.50
C LYS A 180 -15.42 -11.26 18.42
N ILE A 181 -14.19 -11.48 17.98
CA ILE A 181 -13.81 -12.57 17.07
C ILE A 181 -13.03 -13.60 17.86
N THR A 182 -13.43 -14.86 17.75
CA THR A 182 -12.79 -16.00 18.41
C THR A 182 -12.13 -16.89 17.36
N TYR A 183 -10.93 -17.33 17.64
CA TYR A 183 -10.10 -18.20 16.81
C TYR A 183 -9.96 -19.56 17.48
N SER A 184 -10.36 -20.63 16.80
CA SER A 184 -10.25 -22.01 17.30
C SER A 184 -9.20 -22.77 16.52
N TYR A 185 -8.43 -23.58 17.22
CA TYR A 185 -7.31 -24.35 16.65
C TYR A 185 -7.56 -25.85 16.80
N ASN A 186 -7.12 -26.62 15.81
CA ASN A 186 -7.14 -28.07 15.87
C ASN A 186 -6.01 -28.60 16.79
N LEU A 187 -5.97 -29.91 17.01
CA LEU A 187 -4.95 -30.55 17.86
C LEU A 187 -3.53 -30.38 17.31
N GLY A 188 -3.35 -30.14 16.03
CA GLY A 188 -2.07 -29.82 15.41
C GLY A 188 -1.65 -28.34 15.54
N GLY A 189 -2.48 -27.50 16.19
CA GLY A 189 -2.19 -26.09 16.37
C GLY A 189 -2.53 -25.19 15.18
N GLN A 190 -3.17 -25.74 14.16
CA GLN A 190 -3.60 -25.00 12.97
C GLN A 190 -4.99 -24.38 13.19
N LEU A 191 -5.22 -23.19 12.64
CA LEU A 191 -6.51 -22.50 12.75
C LEU A 191 -7.60 -23.30 12.06
N GLU A 192 -8.69 -23.63 12.77
CA GLU A 192 -9.78 -24.45 12.25
C GLU A 192 -11.05 -23.63 11.97
N LYS A 193 -11.32 -22.60 12.79
CA LYS A 193 -12.57 -21.85 12.75
C LYS A 193 -12.37 -20.40 13.19
N VAL A 194 -13.17 -19.49 12.62
CA VAL A 194 -13.25 -18.08 13.02
C VAL A 194 -14.70 -17.72 13.29
N HIS A 195 -15.02 -17.38 14.53
CA HIS A 195 -16.37 -17.08 14.99
C HIS A 195 -16.50 -15.64 15.44
N GLY A 196 -17.55 -14.95 15.03
CA GLY A 196 -17.89 -13.60 15.46
C GLY A 196 -19.06 -13.56 16.40
N TYR A 197 -19.02 -12.67 17.38
CA TYR A 197 -20.10 -12.42 18.32
C TYR A 197 -20.23 -10.93 18.62
N LYS A 198 -21.43 -10.39 18.42
CA LYS A 198 -21.82 -9.06 18.87
C LYS A 198 -23.19 -9.15 19.56
N SER A 199 -24.30 -8.99 18.89
CA SER A 199 -25.63 -9.23 19.48
C SER A 199 -26.04 -10.71 19.42
N TYR A 200 -25.49 -11.43 18.46
CA TYR A 200 -25.64 -12.88 18.26
C TYR A 200 -24.34 -13.45 17.67
N GLY A 201 -24.18 -14.76 17.77
CA GLY A 201 -23.01 -15.46 17.25
C GLY A 201 -23.20 -15.93 15.82
N TYR A 202 -22.13 -15.90 15.03
CA TYR A 202 -22.09 -16.42 13.66
C TYR A 202 -20.64 -16.75 13.25
N ASP A 203 -20.50 -17.70 12.34
CA ASP A 203 -19.19 -18.12 11.88
C ASP A 203 -18.76 -17.28 10.67
N TYR A 204 -17.64 -16.61 10.72
CA TYR A 204 -17.02 -16.01 9.52
C TYR A 204 -16.38 -17.08 8.64
N VAL A 205 -15.71 -18.01 9.29
CA VAL A 205 -15.17 -19.21 8.69
C VAL A 205 -15.58 -20.38 9.57
N SER A 206 -16.40 -21.27 9.05
CA SER A 206 -16.95 -22.38 9.83
C SER A 206 -16.01 -23.58 9.87
N LYS A 207 -15.13 -23.73 8.87
CA LYS A 207 -14.15 -24.82 8.83
C LYS A 207 -12.98 -24.51 7.90
N ILE A 208 -11.77 -24.90 8.32
CA ILE A 208 -10.56 -24.91 7.52
C ILE A 208 -9.98 -26.33 7.57
N GLY A 209 -9.57 -26.84 6.40
CA GLY A 209 -8.88 -28.13 6.28
C GLY A 209 -7.46 -27.94 5.76
N TYR A 210 -6.56 -28.81 6.18
CA TYR A 210 -5.15 -28.81 5.79
C TYR A 210 -4.70 -30.20 5.35
N ASP A 211 -3.66 -30.25 4.52
CA ASP A 211 -2.97 -31.48 4.22
C ASP A 211 -1.83 -31.77 5.22
N LYS A 212 -1.13 -32.86 5.01
CA LYS A 212 0.01 -33.28 5.86
C LYS A 212 1.22 -32.33 5.80
N PHE A 213 1.23 -31.36 4.88
CA PHE A 213 2.26 -30.35 4.72
C PHE A 213 1.81 -28.96 5.17
N GLU A 214 0.66 -28.91 5.90
CA GLU A 214 0.04 -27.69 6.44
C GLU A 214 -0.48 -26.72 5.35
N GLN A 215 -0.57 -27.17 4.11
CA GLN A 215 -1.23 -26.40 3.06
C GLN A 215 -2.74 -26.49 3.21
N ARG A 216 -3.43 -25.36 3.02
CA ARG A 216 -4.88 -25.31 3.10
C ARG A 216 -5.50 -26.08 1.95
N THR A 217 -6.36 -27.06 2.24
CA THR A 217 -7.08 -27.84 1.25
C THR A 217 -8.57 -27.50 1.17
N TYR A 218 -9.11 -26.87 2.24
CA TYR A 218 -10.53 -26.57 2.34
C TYR A 218 -10.78 -25.32 3.17
N LEU A 219 -11.79 -24.53 2.77
CA LEU A 219 -12.25 -23.35 3.49
C LEU A 219 -13.75 -23.18 3.28
N LYS A 220 -14.52 -23.11 4.37
CA LYS A 220 -15.97 -22.85 4.35
C LYS A 220 -16.29 -21.51 4.99
N TYR A 221 -16.93 -20.64 4.22
CA TYR A 221 -17.34 -19.30 4.67
C TYR A 221 -18.74 -19.27 5.26
N CYS A 222 -19.06 -18.18 5.97
CA CYS A 222 -20.37 -17.96 6.60
C CYS A 222 -21.56 -17.89 5.63
N ASN A 223 -21.33 -17.50 4.39
CA ASN A 223 -22.35 -17.47 3.33
C ASN A 223 -22.60 -18.83 2.68
N GLY A 224 -21.98 -19.89 3.22
CA GLY A 224 -22.07 -21.25 2.70
C GLY A 224 -21.16 -21.54 1.51
N ALA A 225 -20.38 -20.57 1.03
CA ALA A 225 -19.40 -20.82 -0.02
C ALA A 225 -18.26 -21.69 0.51
N GLU A 226 -17.80 -22.61 -0.33
CA GLU A 226 -16.74 -23.57 -0.02
C GLU A 226 -15.63 -23.44 -1.06
N THR A 227 -14.38 -23.36 -0.60
CA THR A 227 -13.20 -23.34 -1.47
C THR A 227 -12.38 -24.60 -1.23
N PHE A 228 -12.02 -25.25 -2.32
CA PHE A 228 -11.15 -26.42 -2.34
C PHE A 228 -9.85 -26.09 -3.05
N TYR A 229 -8.75 -26.59 -2.50
CA TYR A 229 -7.42 -26.39 -3.05
C TYR A 229 -6.77 -27.74 -3.28
N THR A 230 -6.23 -27.96 -4.46
CA THR A 230 -5.39 -29.13 -4.76
C THR A 230 -4.00 -28.67 -5.18
N TYR A 231 -3.02 -29.46 -4.80
CA TYR A 231 -1.61 -29.16 -5.04
C TYR A 231 -0.92 -30.30 -5.78
N ASP A 232 0.01 -29.95 -6.66
CA ASP A 232 0.81 -30.97 -7.29
C ASP A 232 1.65 -31.70 -6.23
N PRO A 233 1.72 -33.05 -6.29
CA PRO A 233 2.33 -33.83 -5.21
C PRO A 233 3.85 -33.70 -5.12
N GLN A 234 4.54 -33.26 -6.18
CA GLN A 234 5.99 -33.20 -6.24
C GLN A 234 6.52 -31.82 -5.81
N ARG A 235 5.96 -30.74 -6.35
CA ARG A 235 6.42 -29.36 -6.13
C ARG A 235 5.52 -28.55 -5.21
N ARG A 236 4.39 -29.11 -4.83
CA ARG A 236 3.44 -28.48 -3.88
C ARG A 236 2.86 -27.15 -4.37
N ARG A 237 2.85 -26.93 -5.69
CA ARG A 237 2.23 -25.77 -6.32
C ARG A 237 0.71 -25.95 -6.40
N LEU A 238 -0.03 -24.84 -6.33
CA LEU A 238 -1.50 -24.87 -6.49
C LEU A 238 -1.84 -25.38 -7.90
N GLN A 239 -2.51 -26.53 -7.98
CA GLN A 239 -2.91 -27.14 -9.24
C GLN A 239 -4.34 -26.74 -9.62
N ASN A 240 -5.25 -26.72 -8.62
CA ASN A 240 -6.62 -26.34 -8.83
C ASN A 240 -7.18 -25.59 -7.62
N LEU A 241 -8.07 -24.64 -7.88
CA LEU A 241 -8.85 -23.90 -6.89
C LEU A 241 -10.30 -23.87 -7.33
N THR A 242 -11.16 -24.59 -6.59
CA THR A 242 -12.59 -24.68 -6.87
C THR A 242 -13.39 -23.94 -5.82
N VAL A 243 -14.35 -23.12 -6.21
CA VAL A 243 -15.28 -22.43 -5.30
C VAL A 243 -16.70 -22.84 -5.65
N ASN A 244 -17.39 -23.41 -4.65
CA ASN A 244 -18.79 -23.78 -4.73
C ASN A 244 -19.64 -22.83 -3.88
N SER A 245 -20.81 -22.45 -4.38
CA SER A 245 -21.78 -21.64 -3.66
C SER A 245 -23.20 -21.97 -4.14
N GLY A 246 -24.14 -22.12 -3.18
CA GLY A 246 -25.52 -22.41 -3.51
C GLY A 246 -25.72 -23.67 -4.35
N GLY A 247 -24.88 -24.70 -4.16
CA GLY A 247 -24.94 -25.96 -4.92
C GLY A 247 -24.32 -25.89 -6.32
N ASN A 248 -23.74 -24.78 -6.71
CA ASN A 248 -23.10 -24.59 -8.01
C ASN A 248 -21.60 -24.30 -7.87
N THR A 249 -20.80 -24.78 -8.81
CA THR A 249 -19.42 -24.37 -8.96
C THR A 249 -19.37 -23.02 -9.66
N ILE A 250 -18.92 -21.98 -8.93
CA ILE A 250 -18.84 -20.61 -9.44
C ILE A 250 -17.44 -20.25 -9.95
N MET A 251 -16.44 -21.03 -9.55
CA MET A 251 -15.05 -20.89 -10.00
C MET A 251 -14.38 -22.27 -9.95
N ASP A 252 -13.64 -22.61 -10.99
CA ASP A 252 -12.85 -23.84 -11.09
C ASP A 252 -11.57 -23.55 -11.86
N ASN A 253 -10.60 -22.94 -11.18
CA ASN A 253 -9.34 -22.51 -11.77
C ASN A 253 -8.31 -23.62 -11.77
N ALA A 254 -7.90 -24.04 -12.95
CA ALA A 254 -6.74 -24.93 -13.16
C ALA A 254 -5.51 -24.09 -13.54
N TYR A 255 -4.37 -24.42 -12.93
CA TYR A 255 -3.11 -23.71 -13.11
C TYR A 255 -2.07 -24.62 -13.77
N THR A 256 -1.32 -24.08 -14.73
CA THR A 256 -0.14 -24.74 -15.28
C THR A 256 1.10 -23.88 -15.08
N TYR A 257 2.25 -24.53 -14.99
CA TYR A 257 3.52 -23.89 -14.65
C TYR A 257 4.65 -24.38 -15.54
N ASP A 258 5.65 -23.54 -15.73
CA ASP A 258 6.91 -23.97 -16.29
C ASP A 258 7.80 -24.68 -15.25
N ALA A 259 9.02 -25.04 -15.67
CA ALA A 259 9.97 -25.74 -14.81
C ALA A 259 10.45 -24.92 -13.61
N VAL A 260 10.41 -23.57 -13.66
CA VAL A 260 10.84 -22.66 -12.60
C VAL A 260 9.67 -22.06 -11.82
N SER A 261 8.43 -22.55 -12.07
CA SER A 261 7.20 -22.18 -11.38
C SER A 261 6.57 -20.84 -11.81
N ASN A 262 6.92 -20.32 -12.99
CA ASN A 262 6.11 -19.27 -13.59
C ASN A 262 4.76 -19.85 -14.02
N VAL A 263 3.68 -19.09 -13.80
CA VAL A 263 2.32 -19.49 -14.20
C VAL A 263 2.20 -19.37 -15.72
N LEU A 264 1.98 -20.47 -16.43
CA LEU A 264 1.80 -20.49 -17.88
C LEU A 264 0.33 -20.30 -18.27
N SER A 265 -0.60 -20.82 -17.48
CA SER A 265 -2.03 -20.61 -17.73
C SER A 265 -2.86 -20.67 -16.45
N VAL A 266 -4.00 -19.98 -16.51
CA VAL A 266 -5.10 -20.08 -15.54
C VAL A 266 -6.38 -20.26 -16.35
N VAL A 267 -7.07 -21.39 -16.15
CA VAL A 267 -8.31 -21.69 -16.86
C VAL A 267 -9.42 -21.93 -15.87
N ASN A 268 -10.48 -21.13 -15.90
CA ASN A 268 -11.70 -21.36 -15.13
C ASN A 268 -12.66 -22.24 -15.94
N GLY A 269 -12.81 -23.49 -15.53
CA GLY A 269 -13.68 -24.48 -16.13
C GLY A 269 -15.13 -24.48 -15.62
N ALA A 270 -15.49 -23.56 -14.71
CA ALA A 270 -16.87 -23.45 -14.21
C ALA A 270 -17.88 -23.25 -15.33
N SER A 271 -19.09 -23.76 -15.17
CA SER A 271 -20.15 -23.61 -16.17
C SER A 271 -20.52 -22.15 -16.40
N VAL A 272 -20.87 -21.81 -17.62
CA VAL A 272 -21.44 -20.49 -17.93
C VAL A 272 -22.73 -20.32 -17.12
N PRO A 273 -22.89 -19.21 -16.38
CA PRO A 273 -24.06 -18.99 -15.53
C PRO A 273 -25.33 -18.78 -16.33
N GLN A 274 -26.47 -18.91 -15.67
CA GLN A 274 -27.76 -18.59 -16.27
C GLN A 274 -27.86 -17.08 -16.59
N SER A 275 -28.78 -16.75 -17.51
CA SER A 275 -29.11 -15.36 -17.87
C SER A 275 -29.31 -14.46 -16.64
N GLY A 276 -28.74 -13.25 -16.67
CA GLY A 276 -28.81 -12.28 -15.59
C GLY A 276 -27.93 -12.59 -14.36
N LYS A 277 -27.16 -13.68 -14.35
CA LYS A 277 -26.23 -14.01 -13.29
C LYS A 277 -24.79 -13.62 -13.66
N ALA A 278 -24.02 -13.18 -12.66
CA ALA A 278 -22.60 -12.89 -12.82
C ALA A 278 -21.76 -14.17 -12.81
N GLY A 279 -20.59 -14.14 -13.45
CA GLY A 279 -19.66 -15.25 -13.57
C GLY A 279 -19.39 -15.57 -15.04
N GLY A 280 -18.72 -16.68 -15.29
CA GLY A 280 -18.39 -17.14 -16.64
C GLY A 280 -17.07 -17.87 -16.70
N GLN A 281 -16.81 -18.47 -17.85
CA GLN A 281 -15.54 -19.13 -18.14
C GLN A 281 -14.47 -18.11 -18.49
N MET A 282 -13.26 -18.29 -18.01
CA MET A 282 -12.10 -17.46 -18.33
C MET A 282 -10.90 -18.36 -18.59
N ALA A 283 -10.10 -17.99 -19.56
CA ALA A 283 -8.82 -18.63 -19.81
C ALA A 283 -7.76 -17.54 -20.02
N HIS A 284 -6.63 -17.68 -19.35
CA HIS A 284 -5.47 -16.81 -19.49
C HIS A 284 -4.23 -17.63 -19.79
N THR A 285 -3.41 -17.13 -20.71
CA THR A 285 -2.09 -17.70 -20.98
C THR A 285 -1.01 -16.63 -20.86
N TYR A 286 0.18 -17.04 -20.44
CA TYR A 286 1.30 -16.14 -20.15
C TYR A 286 2.59 -16.67 -20.78
N THR A 287 3.41 -15.77 -21.29
CA THR A 287 4.76 -16.09 -21.73
C THR A 287 5.79 -15.19 -21.04
N TYR A 288 6.95 -15.73 -20.81
CA TYR A 288 8.03 -15.06 -20.09
C TYR A 288 9.31 -15.07 -20.91
N ASP A 289 10.15 -14.09 -20.69
CA ASP A 289 11.50 -14.09 -21.22
C ASP A 289 12.44 -14.97 -20.36
N THR A 290 13.69 -15.05 -20.75
CA THR A 290 14.71 -15.82 -20.05
C THR A 290 15.06 -15.27 -18.66
N LEU A 291 14.62 -14.07 -18.32
CA LEU A 291 14.75 -13.42 -17.02
C LEU A 291 13.46 -13.51 -16.19
N TYR A 292 12.50 -14.35 -16.61
CA TYR A 292 11.21 -14.58 -15.96
C TYR A 292 10.29 -13.35 -15.91
N ARG A 293 10.50 -12.38 -16.83
CA ARG A 293 9.62 -11.22 -16.96
C ARG A 293 8.48 -11.54 -17.91
N LEU A 294 7.27 -11.07 -17.60
CA LEU A 294 6.08 -11.29 -18.42
C LEU A 294 6.19 -10.56 -19.75
N VAL A 295 6.29 -11.28 -20.85
CA VAL A 295 6.40 -10.72 -22.22
C VAL A 295 5.04 -10.59 -22.87
N SER A 296 4.18 -11.61 -22.70
CA SER A 296 2.84 -11.55 -23.25
C SER A 296 1.81 -12.23 -22.37
N ALA A 297 0.57 -11.79 -22.49
CA ALA A 297 -0.58 -12.47 -21.96
C ALA A 297 -1.73 -12.44 -22.96
N THR A 298 -2.54 -13.50 -22.98
CA THR A 298 -3.83 -13.52 -23.69
C THR A 298 -4.91 -13.96 -22.74
N GLY A 299 -6.13 -13.53 -23.00
CA GLY A 299 -7.26 -13.99 -22.21
C GLY A 299 -8.54 -14.01 -23.01
N THR A 300 -9.43 -14.92 -22.61
CA THR A 300 -10.79 -15.05 -23.15
C THR A 300 -11.79 -15.13 -22.01
N TYR A 301 -12.99 -14.66 -22.25
CA TYR A 301 -14.13 -14.74 -21.35
C TYR A 301 -15.38 -15.14 -22.12
N THR A 302 -16.17 -16.02 -21.54
CA THR A 302 -17.50 -16.41 -22.02
C THR A 302 -18.48 -16.39 -20.85
N GLY A 303 -19.46 -15.51 -20.92
CA GLY A 303 -20.51 -15.34 -19.91
C GLY A 303 -21.89 -15.68 -20.44
N ALA A 304 -22.92 -15.50 -19.60
CA ALA A 304 -24.31 -15.62 -19.98
C ALA A 304 -24.68 -14.60 -21.08
N ASP A 305 -25.79 -14.85 -21.76
CA ASP A 305 -26.39 -13.91 -22.74
C ASP A 305 -25.46 -13.54 -23.89
N ASN A 306 -24.66 -14.50 -24.38
CA ASN A 306 -23.68 -14.32 -25.45
C ASN A 306 -22.62 -13.24 -25.14
N LYS A 307 -22.33 -12.99 -23.86
CA LYS A 307 -21.25 -12.11 -23.43
C LYS A 307 -19.91 -12.78 -23.65
N THR A 308 -19.07 -12.16 -24.45
CA THR A 308 -17.69 -12.63 -24.68
C THR A 308 -16.71 -11.48 -24.58
N ALA A 309 -15.49 -11.79 -24.20
CA ALA A 309 -14.38 -10.85 -24.29
C ALA A 309 -13.08 -11.59 -24.57
N SER A 310 -12.14 -10.87 -25.20
CA SER A 310 -10.77 -11.35 -25.37
C SER A 310 -9.80 -10.19 -25.26
N TYR A 311 -8.59 -10.47 -24.78
CA TYR A 311 -7.51 -9.50 -24.80
C TYR A 311 -6.18 -10.13 -25.20
N THR A 312 -5.31 -9.28 -25.71
CA THR A 312 -3.88 -9.56 -25.85
C THR A 312 -3.09 -8.47 -25.16
N LEU A 313 -2.02 -8.84 -24.47
CA LEU A 313 -1.06 -7.95 -23.82
C LEU A 313 0.34 -8.28 -24.32
N ALA A 314 1.11 -7.28 -24.69
CA ALA A 314 2.54 -7.39 -24.98
C ALA A 314 3.31 -6.39 -24.12
N MET A 315 4.47 -6.79 -23.60
CA MET A 315 5.34 -5.97 -22.76
C MET A 315 6.78 -6.05 -23.24
N GLY A 316 7.46 -4.91 -23.26
CA GLY A 316 8.89 -4.79 -23.56
C GLY A 316 9.66 -4.30 -22.35
N TYR A 317 10.93 -4.72 -22.27
CA TYR A 317 11.84 -4.38 -21.16
C TYR A 317 13.22 -4.05 -21.69
N ASP A 318 13.96 -3.27 -20.96
CA ASP A 318 15.37 -3.02 -21.18
C ASP A 318 16.26 -3.85 -20.23
N ASN A 319 17.57 -3.62 -20.33
CA ASN A 319 18.57 -4.31 -19.50
C ASN A 319 18.61 -3.85 -18.03
N MET A 320 17.96 -2.74 -17.69
CA MET A 320 17.72 -2.30 -16.31
C MET A 320 16.44 -2.88 -15.70
N HIS A 321 15.80 -3.83 -16.39
CA HIS A 321 14.50 -4.41 -16.05
C HIS A 321 13.34 -3.39 -16.02
N ARG A 322 13.52 -2.21 -16.65
CA ARG A 322 12.49 -1.19 -16.76
C ARG A 322 11.53 -1.55 -17.90
N ILE A 323 10.25 -1.29 -17.73
CA ILE A 323 9.25 -1.47 -18.78
C ILE A 323 9.47 -0.38 -19.83
N THR A 324 9.69 -0.77 -21.10
CA THR A 324 9.86 0.16 -22.23
C THR A 324 8.60 0.29 -23.08
N SER A 325 7.77 -0.75 -23.09
CA SER A 325 6.50 -0.73 -23.80
C SER A 325 5.45 -1.62 -23.14
N LYS A 326 4.19 -1.23 -23.27
CA LYS A 326 3.04 -2.02 -22.87
C LYS A 326 1.90 -1.77 -23.83
N ARG A 327 1.42 -2.81 -24.49
CA ARG A 327 0.31 -2.73 -25.45
C ARG A 327 -0.76 -3.73 -25.10
N GLN A 328 -2.01 -3.27 -25.00
CA GLN A 328 -3.16 -4.14 -24.80
C GLN A 328 -4.22 -3.85 -25.84
N ILE A 329 -4.80 -4.91 -26.38
CA ILE A 329 -5.98 -4.86 -27.25
C ILE A 329 -7.07 -5.69 -26.58
N LEU A 330 -8.27 -5.13 -26.47
CA LEU A 330 -9.44 -5.73 -25.86
C LEU A 330 -10.61 -5.68 -26.82
N THR A 331 -11.31 -6.79 -27.00
CA THR A 331 -12.59 -6.88 -27.68
C THR A 331 -13.64 -7.44 -26.72
N GLN A 332 -14.78 -6.78 -26.62
CA GLN A 332 -15.92 -7.23 -25.81
C GLN A 332 -17.19 -7.24 -26.65
N ASN A 333 -18.00 -8.28 -26.50
CA ASN A 333 -19.32 -8.38 -27.15
C ASN A 333 -20.38 -8.54 -26.05
N ASN A 334 -21.39 -7.69 -26.09
CA ASN A 334 -22.55 -7.70 -25.17
C ASN A 334 -22.20 -7.62 -23.67
N VAL A 335 -20.99 -7.17 -23.29
CA VAL A 335 -20.57 -7.11 -21.89
C VAL A 335 -21.00 -5.80 -21.25
N GLN A 336 -20.62 -4.65 -21.81
CA GLN A 336 -20.98 -3.33 -21.28
C GLN A 336 -22.29 -2.80 -21.86
N PHE A 337 -22.57 -3.13 -23.12
CA PHE A 337 -23.80 -2.77 -23.84
C PHE A 337 -24.07 -3.85 -24.90
N ASN A 338 -25.22 -3.79 -25.57
CA ASN A 338 -25.54 -4.68 -26.69
C ASN A 338 -24.75 -4.25 -27.92
N GLY A 339 -23.71 -4.99 -28.26
CA GLY A 339 -22.80 -4.69 -29.35
C GLY A 339 -21.36 -5.00 -29.05
N THR A 340 -20.48 -4.63 -29.95
CA THR A 340 -19.03 -4.85 -29.83
C THR A 340 -18.32 -3.58 -29.38
N LEU A 341 -17.51 -3.70 -28.35
CA LEU A 341 -16.56 -2.68 -27.93
C LEU A 341 -15.14 -3.16 -28.22
N ASN A 342 -14.41 -2.40 -29.02
CA ASN A 342 -12.97 -2.54 -29.13
C ASN A 342 -12.29 -1.42 -28.35
N ALA A 343 -11.31 -1.76 -27.53
CA ALA A 343 -10.57 -0.82 -26.70
C ALA A 343 -9.12 -1.29 -26.58
N GLY A 344 -8.25 -0.40 -26.19
CA GLY A 344 -6.86 -0.76 -25.94
C GLY A 344 -6.01 0.46 -25.68
N TYR A 345 -4.75 0.17 -25.41
CA TYR A 345 -3.71 1.19 -25.27
C TYR A 345 -2.38 0.68 -25.81
N ASP A 346 -1.57 1.63 -26.25
CA ASP A 346 -0.17 1.44 -26.60
C ASP A 346 0.65 2.48 -25.84
N ILE A 347 1.44 2.03 -24.89
CA ILE A 347 2.19 2.87 -23.98
C ILE A 347 3.67 2.66 -24.22
N THR A 348 4.40 3.75 -24.44
CA THR A 348 5.86 3.76 -24.56
C THR A 348 6.44 4.55 -23.39
N TYR A 349 7.40 3.95 -22.70
CA TYR A 349 8.09 4.53 -21.54
C TYR A 349 9.49 4.96 -21.95
N THR A 350 9.84 6.22 -21.72
CA THR A 350 11.16 6.77 -21.99
C THR A 350 11.79 7.22 -20.67
N TYR A 351 13.03 6.79 -20.45
CA TYR A 351 13.78 7.10 -19.24
C TYR A 351 14.85 8.16 -19.52
N GLY A 352 15.30 8.85 -18.47
CA GLY A 352 16.36 9.84 -18.58
C GLY A 352 17.67 9.23 -19.10
N THR A 353 18.41 10.00 -19.87
CA THR A 353 19.70 9.59 -20.45
C THR A 353 20.90 10.14 -19.71
N ASP A 354 20.72 11.24 -18.99
CA ASP A 354 21.79 11.91 -18.24
C ASP A 354 22.22 11.10 -17.03
N ALA A 355 23.45 11.30 -16.60
CA ALA A 355 23.95 10.71 -15.37
C ALA A 355 23.05 11.13 -14.18
N GLY A 356 22.65 10.16 -13.36
CA GLY A 356 21.71 10.37 -12.25
C GLY A 356 20.22 10.35 -12.62
N LYS A 357 19.87 10.48 -13.91
CA LYS A 357 18.47 10.48 -14.36
C LYS A 357 18.04 9.16 -15.02
N ARG A 358 18.95 8.23 -15.24
CA ARG A 358 18.65 6.96 -15.93
C ARG A 358 17.64 6.08 -15.22
N PHE A 359 17.46 6.23 -13.90
CA PHE A 359 16.42 5.55 -13.12
C PHE A 359 15.06 6.22 -13.20
N GLN A 360 15.01 7.47 -13.67
CA GLN A 360 13.82 8.30 -13.67
C GLN A 360 13.08 8.16 -14.99
N LEU A 361 11.78 7.97 -14.89
CA LEU A 361 10.88 8.02 -16.03
C LEU A 361 10.80 9.47 -16.52
N ALA A 362 11.25 9.71 -17.74
CA ALA A 362 11.26 11.07 -18.32
C ALA A 362 9.93 11.37 -19.02
N ASN A 363 9.39 10.38 -19.73
CA ASN A 363 8.21 10.56 -20.53
C ASN A 363 7.42 9.24 -20.68
N VAL A 364 6.08 9.36 -20.73
CA VAL A 364 5.19 8.28 -21.12
C VAL A 364 4.34 8.77 -22.27
N LYS A 365 4.49 8.14 -23.43
CA LYS A 365 3.57 8.30 -24.54
C LYS A 365 2.46 7.27 -24.38
N ASP A 366 1.24 7.74 -24.22
CA ASP A 366 0.05 6.91 -24.04
C ASP A 366 -0.92 7.13 -25.20
N VAL A 367 -1.09 6.10 -26.00
CA VAL A 367 -2.06 6.06 -27.09
C VAL A 367 -3.21 5.17 -26.66
N ASN A 368 -4.40 5.73 -26.51
CA ASN A 368 -5.60 5.01 -26.13
C ASN A 368 -6.57 4.97 -27.32
N TYR A 369 -7.20 3.82 -27.53
CA TYR A 369 -8.27 3.69 -28.49
C TYR A 369 -9.49 3.05 -27.86
N ARG A 370 -10.64 3.55 -28.27
CA ARG A 370 -11.93 2.99 -27.91
C ARG A 370 -12.90 3.22 -29.07
N THR A 371 -13.54 2.16 -29.50
CA THR A 371 -14.61 2.23 -30.51
C THR A 371 -15.65 1.15 -30.23
N GLU A 372 -16.89 1.45 -30.52
CA GLU A 372 -18.02 0.55 -30.32
C GLU A 372 -18.26 -0.35 -31.54
N GLU A 373 -17.67 -0.04 -32.67
CA GLU A 373 -17.86 -0.78 -33.92
C GLU A 373 -16.54 -1.39 -34.43
N THR A 374 -15.53 -0.60 -34.61
CA THR A 374 -14.22 -1.00 -35.13
C THR A 374 -13.10 -0.51 -34.28
N LEU A 375 -11.99 -1.25 -34.25
CA LEU A 375 -10.77 -0.80 -33.57
C LEU A 375 -10.16 0.32 -34.41
N SER A 376 -10.42 1.55 -34.03
CA SER A 376 -9.82 2.75 -34.60
C SER A 376 -9.24 3.60 -33.49
N GLU A 377 -8.30 4.45 -33.84
CA GLU A 377 -7.78 5.44 -32.86
C GLU A 377 -8.92 6.35 -32.40
N SER A 378 -9.04 6.54 -31.10
CA SER A 378 -9.98 7.51 -30.55
C SER A 378 -9.51 8.94 -30.82
N GLU A 379 -10.40 9.91 -30.72
CA GLU A 379 -10.07 11.32 -30.91
C GLU A 379 -9.12 11.86 -29.82
N ASN A 380 -9.02 11.19 -28.67
CA ASN A 380 -8.18 11.57 -27.54
C ASN A 380 -6.91 10.71 -27.46
N VAL A 381 -6.13 10.69 -28.50
CA VAL A 381 -4.96 9.84 -28.64
C VAL A 381 -3.69 10.68 -28.56
N ASN A 382 -2.65 10.18 -27.96
CA ASN A 382 -1.33 10.79 -27.79
C ASN A 382 -1.20 11.70 -26.58
N ASN A 383 -1.35 11.12 -25.39
CA ASN A 383 -0.84 11.77 -24.19
C ASN A 383 0.68 11.62 -24.16
N ASN A 384 1.35 12.71 -23.89
CA ASN A 384 2.81 12.73 -23.78
C ASN A 384 3.16 13.30 -22.40
N HIS A 385 3.13 12.40 -21.40
CA HIS A 385 3.31 12.78 -20.02
C HIS A 385 4.77 13.01 -19.70
N ALA A 386 5.12 14.21 -19.29
CA ALA A 386 6.46 14.56 -18.78
C ALA A 386 6.49 14.45 -17.26
N TYR A 387 7.64 14.05 -16.72
CA TYR A 387 7.85 13.76 -15.30
C TYR A 387 9.03 14.57 -14.77
N GLU A 388 8.87 15.18 -13.60
CA GLU A 388 9.92 15.91 -12.91
C GLU A 388 10.13 15.37 -11.50
N TYR A 389 11.37 15.44 -11.03
CA TYR A 389 11.79 14.84 -9.76
C TYR A 389 12.59 15.83 -8.91
N ASP A 390 12.48 15.67 -7.58
CA ASP A 390 13.31 16.38 -6.62
C ASP A 390 14.71 15.75 -6.50
N ALA A 391 15.56 16.28 -5.61
CA ALA A 391 16.92 15.78 -5.42
C ALA A 391 16.98 14.42 -4.72
N ASN A 392 15.92 14.03 -4.00
CA ASN A 392 15.78 12.69 -3.42
C ASN A 392 15.27 11.67 -4.45
N GLY A 393 14.93 12.09 -5.68
CA GLY A 393 14.35 11.24 -6.71
C GLY A 393 12.85 11.02 -6.58
N ASN A 394 12.17 11.79 -5.74
CA ASN A 394 10.71 11.73 -5.64
C ASN A 394 10.08 12.46 -6.83
N LEU A 395 9.01 11.89 -7.37
CA LEU A 395 8.23 12.52 -8.43
C LEU A 395 7.47 13.73 -7.86
N VAL A 396 7.71 14.92 -8.41
CA VAL A 396 7.08 16.17 -7.93
C VAL A 396 6.06 16.73 -8.91
N TYR A 397 6.18 16.41 -10.20
CA TYR A 397 5.30 16.93 -11.24
C TYR A 397 5.06 15.92 -12.35
N VAL A 398 3.81 15.85 -12.83
CA VAL A 398 3.42 15.10 -14.02
C VAL A 398 2.52 15.97 -14.87
N ASN A 399 2.90 16.20 -16.14
CA ASN A 399 1.97 16.74 -17.12
C ASN A 399 0.98 15.62 -17.52
N THR A 400 -0.30 15.80 -17.22
CA THR A 400 -1.37 14.85 -17.55
C THR A 400 -2.25 15.35 -18.71
N SER A 401 -1.86 16.42 -19.40
CA SER A 401 -2.58 16.97 -20.54
C SER A 401 -2.71 15.96 -21.66
N ARG A 402 -3.85 15.97 -22.33
CA ARG A 402 -4.15 15.11 -23.47
C ARG A 402 -3.97 15.87 -24.77
N THR A 403 -3.43 15.19 -25.77
CA THR A 403 -3.31 15.71 -27.13
C THR A 403 -4.30 14.96 -28.02
N LYS A 404 -5.12 15.67 -28.76
CA LYS A 404 -6.03 15.09 -29.74
C LYS A 404 -5.29 14.55 -30.96
N LYS A 405 -5.95 13.72 -31.77
CA LYS A 405 -5.41 13.11 -32.99
C LYS A 405 -4.90 14.13 -34.00
N ASP A 406 -5.52 15.31 -34.06
CA ASP A 406 -5.12 16.45 -34.90
C ASP A 406 -3.84 17.18 -34.38
N GLY A 407 -3.28 16.73 -33.29
CA GLY A 407 -2.08 17.33 -32.65
C GLY A 407 -2.38 18.57 -31.82
N VAL A 408 -3.64 18.95 -31.69
CA VAL A 408 -4.05 20.07 -30.85
C VAL A 408 -4.17 19.59 -29.39
N THR A 409 -3.45 20.23 -28.49
CA THR A 409 -3.56 19.99 -27.05
C THR A 409 -5.00 20.33 -26.61
N ASP A 410 -5.62 19.50 -25.78
CA ASP A 410 -6.90 19.83 -25.16
C ASP A 410 -6.77 21.18 -24.44
N GLU A 411 -7.80 22.03 -24.52
CA GLU A 411 -7.77 23.41 -24.00
C GLU A 411 -7.48 23.52 -22.49
N LYS A 412 -7.58 22.41 -21.76
CA LYS A 412 -7.19 22.31 -20.36
C LYS A 412 -5.81 21.68 -20.21
N THR A 413 -4.85 22.49 -19.77
CA THR A 413 -3.61 21.97 -19.23
C THR A 413 -3.96 21.14 -18.00
N ALA A 414 -3.74 19.83 -18.08
CA ALA A 414 -3.94 18.93 -16.97
C ALA A 414 -2.58 18.57 -16.35
N GLU A 415 -2.49 18.69 -15.05
CA GLU A 415 -1.24 18.46 -14.31
C GLU A 415 -1.49 17.77 -12.98
N ARG A 416 -0.47 17.08 -12.49
CA ARG A 416 -0.44 16.55 -11.13
C ARG A 416 0.84 17.02 -10.45
N LYS A 417 0.69 17.59 -9.28
CA LYS A 417 1.79 18.00 -8.41
C LYS A 417 1.81 17.16 -7.14
N LEU A 418 3.00 16.88 -6.63
CA LEU A 418 3.17 16.02 -5.46
C LEU A 418 4.15 16.67 -4.48
N LYS A 419 3.81 16.59 -3.19
CA LYS A 419 4.62 17.12 -2.10
C LYS A 419 5.03 15.96 -1.18
N TRP A 420 6.31 15.94 -0.81
CA TRP A 420 6.92 14.85 -0.03
C TRP A 420 7.52 15.37 1.27
N ASP A 421 7.60 14.51 2.27
CA ASP A 421 8.28 14.80 3.52
C ASP A 421 9.75 14.36 3.51
N GLU A 422 10.43 14.55 4.63
CA GLU A 422 11.86 14.24 4.82
C GLU A 422 12.16 12.72 4.74
N GLU A 423 11.17 11.87 4.96
CA GLU A 423 11.27 10.41 4.82
C GLU A 423 10.81 9.90 3.44
N ASN A 424 10.58 10.82 2.48
CA ASN A 424 10.07 10.51 1.14
C ASN A 424 8.66 9.88 1.16
N ARG A 425 7.80 10.31 2.11
CA ARG A 425 6.40 9.93 2.17
C ARG A 425 5.55 11.03 1.54
N LEU A 426 4.55 10.68 0.74
CA LEU A 426 3.69 11.63 0.03
C LEU A 426 2.78 12.37 1.02
N LEU A 427 2.97 13.67 1.19
CA LEU A 427 2.15 14.51 2.07
C LEU A 427 0.89 15.03 1.41
N ALA A 428 1.00 15.41 0.15
CA ALA A 428 -0.13 15.94 -0.60
C ALA A 428 0.03 15.70 -2.10
N SER A 429 -1.10 15.61 -2.80
CA SER A 429 -1.14 15.64 -4.26
C SER A 429 -2.23 16.61 -4.71
N ASP A 430 -1.90 17.43 -5.68
CA ASP A 430 -2.86 18.22 -6.44
C ASP A 430 -3.09 17.55 -7.80
N ASP A 431 -4.33 17.28 -8.12
CA ASP A 431 -4.76 16.73 -9.41
C ASP A 431 -5.74 17.71 -10.05
N ASN A 432 -5.21 18.67 -10.81
CA ASN A 432 -6.00 19.75 -11.44
C ASN A 432 -6.86 20.58 -10.45
N GLY A 433 -6.31 20.96 -9.30
CA GLY A 433 -6.99 21.72 -8.25
C GLY A 433 -7.70 20.85 -7.20
N PHE A 434 -7.65 19.53 -7.32
CA PHE A 434 -8.16 18.60 -6.32
C PHE A 434 -7.04 18.14 -5.38
N VAL A 435 -6.90 18.85 -4.24
CA VAL A 435 -5.84 18.56 -3.27
C VAL A 435 -6.24 17.41 -2.35
N THR A 436 -5.43 16.35 -2.34
CA THR A 436 -5.54 15.22 -1.41
C THR A 436 -4.38 15.29 -0.42
N ASN A 437 -4.67 15.14 0.88
CA ASN A 437 -3.64 15.15 1.93
C ASN A 437 -3.50 13.75 2.54
N TYR A 438 -2.28 13.43 3.00
CA TYR A 438 -1.92 12.15 3.58
C TYR A 438 -1.15 12.35 4.88
N TRP A 439 -1.43 11.53 5.88
CA TRP A 439 -0.70 11.48 7.15
C TRP A 439 -0.23 10.07 7.43
N TYR A 440 0.86 10.01 8.15
CA TYR A 440 1.54 8.76 8.46
C TYR A 440 1.78 8.64 9.96
N ASP A 441 1.81 7.41 10.46
CA ASP A 441 2.25 7.13 11.81
C ASP A 441 3.78 7.04 11.88
N ALA A 442 4.28 6.73 13.09
CA ALA A 442 5.71 6.60 13.34
C ALA A 442 6.39 5.44 12.58
N ASP A 443 5.62 4.44 12.15
CA ASP A 443 6.12 3.30 11.35
C ASP A 443 6.13 3.61 9.84
N GLY A 444 5.63 4.80 9.45
CA GLY A 444 5.49 5.19 8.05
C GLY A 444 4.24 4.64 7.37
N GLU A 445 3.33 4.03 8.14
CA GLU A 445 2.04 3.57 7.62
C GLU A 445 1.07 4.74 7.47
N ARG A 446 0.38 4.80 6.34
CA ARG A 446 -0.62 5.83 6.10
C ARG A 446 -1.83 5.65 7.00
N THR A 447 -2.11 6.65 7.82
CA THR A 447 -3.19 6.63 8.81
C THR A 447 -4.40 7.45 8.40
N VAL A 448 -4.19 8.52 7.65
CA VAL A 448 -5.26 9.41 7.20
C VAL A 448 -5.07 9.76 5.73
N LYS A 449 -6.16 9.75 4.99
CA LYS A 449 -6.29 10.34 3.67
C LYS A 449 -7.51 11.24 3.66
N THR A 450 -7.34 12.50 3.25
CA THR A 450 -8.47 13.38 2.92
C THR A 450 -8.56 13.52 1.41
N THR A 451 -9.76 13.59 0.86
CA THR A 451 -9.97 13.84 -0.57
C THR A 451 -10.61 15.21 -0.72
N GLY A 452 -10.05 16.03 -1.62
CA GLY A 452 -10.44 17.40 -1.81
C GLY A 452 -11.67 17.60 -2.67
N GLU A 453 -12.83 17.05 -2.29
CA GLU A 453 -14.08 17.65 -2.72
C GLU A 453 -14.37 18.81 -1.76
N SER A 454 -13.66 19.91 -1.89
CA SER A 454 -13.97 21.14 -1.18
C SER A 454 -14.64 22.09 -2.16
N ASP A 455 -15.80 22.61 -1.80
CA ASP A 455 -16.28 23.87 -2.36
C ASP A 455 -15.28 24.95 -1.91
N GLN A 456 -14.22 25.13 -2.67
CA GLN A 456 -13.23 26.18 -2.44
C GLN A 456 -13.87 27.50 -2.85
N VAL A 457 -14.03 28.39 -1.91
CA VAL A 457 -14.48 29.75 -2.19
C VAL A 457 -13.24 30.63 -2.35
N TYR A 458 -12.95 31.02 -3.57
CA TYR A 458 -11.95 32.03 -3.90
C TYR A 458 -12.64 33.39 -4.05
N VAL A 459 -12.17 34.40 -3.35
CA VAL A 459 -12.56 35.78 -3.54
C VAL A 459 -11.35 36.55 -4.07
N ASN A 460 -11.45 37.09 -5.28
CA ASN A 460 -10.37 37.83 -5.96
C ASN A 460 -9.05 37.03 -6.10
N SER A 461 -9.15 35.74 -6.43
CA SER A 461 -8.02 34.81 -6.55
C SER A 461 -7.32 34.49 -5.22
N GLU A 462 -7.81 34.97 -4.10
CA GLU A 462 -7.33 34.57 -2.77
C GLU A 462 -8.27 33.52 -2.18
N PHE A 463 -7.68 32.49 -1.55
CA PHE A 463 -8.45 31.48 -0.85
C PHE A 463 -9.19 32.13 0.34
N ALA A 464 -10.48 32.34 0.21
CA ALA A 464 -11.32 32.97 1.23
C ALA A 464 -11.90 31.99 2.26
N GLY A 465 -11.62 30.71 2.09
CA GLY A 465 -12.13 29.63 2.92
C GLY A 465 -12.92 28.61 2.09
N GLY A 466 -12.99 27.40 2.56
CA GLY A 466 -13.80 26.34 1.98
C GLY A 466 -14.63 25.69 3.07
N ARG A 467 -15.73 25.06 2.71
CA ARG A 467 -16.41 24.13 3.62
C ARG A 467 -15.58 22.84 3.70
N THR A 468 -14.52 22.87 4.51
CA THR A 468 -13.73 21.67 4.85
C THR A 468 -14.58 20.60 5.53
N ASN A 469 -15.79 20.90 5.94
CA ASN A 469 -16.76 19.99 6.55
C ASN A 469 -17.26 18.90 5.58
N THR A 470 -17.03 19.04 4.28
CA THR A 470 -17.42 18.06 3.26
C THR A 470 -16.26 17.22 2.73
N ALA A 471 -15.03 17.51 3.15
CA ALA A 471 -13.89 16.71 2.74
C ALA A 471 -14.08 15.25 3.16
N LYS A 472 -14.19 14.38 2.19
CA LYS A 472 -14.22 12.94 2.45
C LYS A 472 -12.88 12.52 3.03
N PHE A 473 -12.90 11.70 4.06
CA PHE A 473 -11.70 11.16 4.64
C PHE A 473 -11.80 9.65 4.81
N SER A 474 -10.64 9.00 4.86
CA SER A 474 -10.48 7.62 5.29
C SER A 474 -9.43 7.58 6.40
N LEU A 475 -9.81 6.96 7.52
CA LEU A 475 -8.93 6.69 8.65
C LEU A 475 -8.51 5.22 8.60
N TYR A 476 -7.24 4.97 8.43
CA TYR A 476 -6.65 3.64 8.54
C TYR A 476 -6.25 3.42 10.00
N VAL A 477 -7.23 3.05 10.82
CA VAL A 477 -7.05 2.90 12.28
C VAL A 477 -6.06 1.80 12.61
N SER A 478 -6.15 0.71 11.87
CA SER A 478 -5.29 -0.46 11.94
C SER A 478 -5.50 -1.31 10.67
N PRO A 479 -4.71 -2.37 10.44
CA PRO A 479 -4.99 -3.33 9.36
C PRO A 479 -6.39 -3.94 9.43
N TYR A 480 -7.02 -3.89 10.60
CA TYR A 480 -8.31 -4.52 10.88
C TYR A 480 -9.50 -3.57 10.69
N LEU A 481 -9.27 -2.26 10.68
CA LEU A 481 -10.36 -1.28 10.64
C LEU A 481 -10.01 -0.04 9.83
N VAL A 482 -10.87 0.29 8.87
CA VAL A 482 -10.86 1.56 8.13
C VAL A 482 -12.15 2.29 8.42
N ALA A 483 -12.08 3.47 9.04
CA ALA A 483 -13.22 4.32 9.30
C ALA A 483 -13.33 5.44 8.26
N ASN A 484 -14.55 5.85 7.96
CA ASN A 484 -14.85 6.89 6.98
C ASN A 484 -15.77 7.95 7.60
N GLN A 485 -16.04 8.97 6.81
CA GLN A 485 -16.97 10.05 7.20
C GLN A 485 -18.35 9.48 7.60
N GLY A 486 -18.98 10.12 8.59
CA GLY A 486 -20.32 9.76 9.06
C GLY A 486 -20.37 8.51 9.94
N GLY A 487 -19.26 8.13 10.59
CA GLY A 487 -19.22 6.98 11.51
C GLY A 487 -19.18 5.62 10.81
N ARG A 488 -19.21 5.58 9.49
CA ARG A 488 -19.13 4.33 8.72
C ARG A 488 -17.73 3.73 8.80
N TYR A 489 -17.64 2.42 8.84
CA TYR A 489 -16.37 1.70 8.82
C TYR A 489 -16.44 0.42 8.00
N THR A 490 -15.26 -0.04 7.59
CA THR A 490 -15.05 -1.39 7.07
C THR A 490 -14.04 -2.08 7.97
N LYS A 491 -14.43 -3.20 8.55
CA LYS A 491 -13.50 -4.05 9.29
C LYS A 491 -13.11 -5.27 8.48
N HIS A 492 -11.91 -5.73 8.70
CA HIS A 492 -11.29 -6.81 7.98
C HIS A 492 -10.94 -7.94 8.94
N ILE A 493 -11.29 -9.15 8.58
CA ILE A 493 -11.03 -10.36 9.35
C ILE A 493 -10.02 -11.20 8.58
N TYR A 494 -8.99 -11.64 9.29
CA TYR A 494 -7.84 -12.31 8.70
C TYR A 494 -7.68 -13.74 9.21
N ILE A 495 -7.11 -14.59 8.34
CA ILE A 495 -6.51 -15.87 8.69
C ILE A 495 -5.02 -15.75 8.33
N GLY A 496 -4.16 -15.68 9.34
CA GLY A 496 -2.77 -15.30 9.13
C GLY A 496 -2.68 -13.92 8.47
N SER A 497 -2.00 -13.80 7.33
CA SER A 497 -1.90 -12.57 6.54
C SER A 497 -3.02 -12.39 5.51
N GLN A 498 -3.86 -13.39 5.31
CA GLN A 498 -4.92 -13.36 4.29
C GLN A 498 -6.21 -12.77 4.86
N ARG A 499 -6.69 -11.68 4.26
CA ARG A 499 -8.02 -11.13 4.54
C ARG A 499 -9.08 -12.04 3.94
N VAL A 500 -9.94 -12.60 4.78
CA VAL A 500 -10.99 -13.54 4.36
C VAL A 500 -12.38 -12.92 4.33
N VAL A 501 -12.62 -11.90 5.16
CA VAL A 501 -13.91 -11.20 5.22
C VAL A 501 -13.67 -9.69 5.35
N SER A 502 -14.49 -8.91 4.65
CA SER A 502 -14.67 -7.47 4.90
C SER A 502 -16.13 -7.24 5.27
N LYS A 503 -16.36 -6.55 6.39
CA LYS A 503 -17.70 -6.25 6.90
C LYS A 503 -17.86 -4.75 7.06
N ILE A 504 -18.92 -4.20 6.49
CA ILE A 504 -19.30 -2.79 6.63
C ILE A 504 -20.14 -2.64 7.91
N GLY A 505 -19.92 -1.57 8.64
CA GLY A 505 -20.68 -1.22 9.82
C GLY A 505 -20.76 0.29 10.00
N ASP A 506 -21.43 0.70 11.09
CA ASP A 506 -21.67 2.07 11.46
C ASP A 506 -21.58 2.20 12.98
N PHE A 507 -20.75 3.11 13.51
CA PHE A 507 -20.62 3.36 14.94
C PHE A 507 -21.85 4.05 15.54
N ASP A 508 -22.61 4.78 14.74
CA ASP A 508 -23.84 5.45 15.24
C ASP A 508 -24.96 4.44 15.50
N SER A 509 -24.96 3.30 14.80
CA SER A 509 -25.98 2.26 14.93
C SER A 509 -25.65 1.22 16.00
N TYR A 510 -24.35 0.91 16.19
CA TYR A 510 -23.88 -0.17 17.08
C TYR A 510 -22.47 0.09 17.59
N GLY A 511 -22.24 -0.08 18.88
CA GLY A 511 -20.93 -0.06 19.53
C GLY A 511 -20.63 1.21 20.28
N SER A 512 -19.45 1.28 20.87
CA SER A 512 -18.96 2.46 21.55
C SER A 512 -18.69 3.58 20.56
N ASP A 513 -19.28 4.75 20.76
CA ASP A 513 -18.98 5.93 19.96
C ASP A 513 -17.51 6.34 20.17
N PRO A 514 -16.63 6.27 19.14
CA PRO A 514 -15.20 6.57 19.29
C PRO A 514 -14.92 8.01 19.76
N ARG A 515 -15.87 8.94 19.60
CA ARG A 515 -15.76 10.34 20.03
C ARG A 515 -15.92 10.50 21.55
N ARG A 516 -16.49 9.49 22.22
CA ARG A 516 -16.74 9.49 23.66
C ARG A 516 -15.74 8.65 24.46
N ILE A 517 -14.87 7.92 23.78
CA ILE A 517 -13.82 7.13 24.42
C ILE A 517 -12.69 8.07 24.83
N GLN A 518 -12.16 7.84 26.01
CA GLN A 518 -11.03 8.58 26.55
C GLN A 518 -9.80 8.51 25.63
N TYR A 519 -9.13 9.66 25.46
CA TYR A 519 -7.96 9.78 24.62
C TYR A 519 -6.78 8.95 25.13
N ALA A 520 -5.93 8.47 24.21
CA ALA A 520 -4.68 7.84 24.58
C ALA A 520 -3.78 8.79 25.36
N GLY A 521 -3.14 8.29 26.42
CA GLY A 521 -2.26 9.10 27.27
C GLY A 521 -2.95 10.08 28.22
N SER A 522 -4.27 9.99 28.44
CA SER A 522 -5.00 10.96 29.25
C SER A 522 -5.14 10.62 30.73
N GLU A 523 -4.73 9.44 31.20
CA GLU A 523 -5.08 8.98 32.55
C GLU A 523 -3.98 8.37 33.40
N THR A 524 -2.89 7.89 32.86
CA THR A 524 -1.98 7.06 33.65
C THR A 524 -0.52 7.43 33.44
N ASP A 525 0.23 7.33 34.52
CA ASP A 525 1.69 7.41 34.55
C ASP A 525 2.27 8.80 34.13
N GLY A 526 1.51 9.89 34.30
CA GLY A 526 1.98 11.26 34.08
C GLY A 526 2.12 11.65 32.60
N LEU A 527 1.51 10.88 31.70
CA LEU A 527 1.49 11.18 30.25
C LEU A 527 0.43 12.23 29.92
N SER A 528 0.79 13.15 29.03
CA SER A 528 -0.12 14.15 28.49
C SER A 528 0.19 14.41 27.04
N VAL A 529 -0.82 14.28 26.17
CA VAL A 529 -0.73 14.61 24.74
C VAL A 529 -1.58 15.84 24.46
N ASP A 530 -0.99 16.88 23.90
CA ASP A 530 -1.72 18.07 23.49
C ASP A 530 -2.43 17.87 22.15
N TYR A 531 -3.59 17.24 22.21
CA TYR A 531 -4.43 17.01 21.02
C TYR A 531 -4.96 18.30 20.39
N LYS A 532 -5.11 19.37 21.17
CA LYS A 532 -5.58 20.66 20.64
C LYS A 532 -4.50 21.31 19.80
N GLU A 533 -3.26 21.29 20.24
CA GLU A 533 -2.12 21.79 19.47
C GLU A 533 -1.98 20.99 18.18
N LYS A 534 -1.96 19.64 18.27
CA LYS A 534 -1.88 18.77 17.10
C LYS A 534 -2.98 19.05 16.08
N TYR A 535 -4.22 19.18 16.55
CA TYR A 535 -5.36 19.51 15.70
C TYR A 535 -5.15 20.83 14.96
N THR A 536 -4.71 21.87 15.67
CA THR A 536 -4.48 23.21 15.10
C THR A 536 -3.36 23.17 14.06
N ARG A 537 -2.26 22.47 14.35
CA ARG A 537 -1.14 22.30 13.40
C ARG A 537 -1.56 21.56 12.13
N GLN A 538 -2.28 20.45 12.26
CA GLN A 538 -2.75 19.69 11.09
C GLN A 538 -3.76 20.47 10.24
N LEU A 539 -4.61 21.30 10.86
CA LEU A 539 -5.49 22.19 10.13
C LEU A 539 -4.70 23.25 9.33
N GLN A 540 -3.61 23.77 9.90
CA GLN A 540 -2.72 24.71 9.21
C GLN A 540 -2.02 24.07 8.02
N VAL A 541 -1.51 22.84 8.16
CA VAL A 541 -0.87 22.07 7.07
C VAL A 541 -1.79 21.93 5.85
N ILE A 542 -3.08 21.66 6.08
CA ILE A 542 -4.05 21.59 4.98
C ILE A 542 -4.15 22.94 4.26
N LYS A 543 -4.26 24.03 5.00
CA LYS A 543 -4.33 25.39 4.42
C LYS A 543 -3.07 25.71 3.61
N ASP A 544 -1.90 25.36 4.16
CA ASP A 544 -0.61 25.59 3.51
C ASP A 544 -0.46 24.77 2.23
N ASN A 545 -0.94 23.51 2.23
CA ASN A 545 -0.93 22.66 1.03
C ASN A 545 -1.83 23.24 -0.07
N TYR A 546 -3.01 23.75 0.27
CA TYR A 546 -3.88 24.43 -0.70
C TYR A 546 -3.24 25.73 -1.25
N ALA A 547 -2.50 26.46 -0.45
CA ALA A 547 -1.83 27.68 -0.88
C ALA A 547 -0.56 27.42 -1.71
N THR A 548 0.06 26.24 -1.60
CA THR A 548 1.30 25.89 -2.28
C THR A 548 1.08 25.37 -3.70
N PHE A 549 -0.03 24.74 -3.99
CA PHE A 549 -0.41 24.21 -5.31
C PHE A 549 -1.18 25.24 -6.13
#